data_1f8cc5dd08415cdafff5d4100c4cae1d
#
_entry.id   1f8cc5dd08415cdafff5d4100c4cae1d
#
_cell.length_a   1.000
_cell.length_b   1.000
_cell.length_c   1.000
_cell.angle_alpha   90.00
_cell.angle_beta   90.00
_cell.angle_gamma   90.00
#
_symmetry.space_group_name_H-M   'P 1'
#
loop_
_entity.id
_entity.type
_entity.pdbx_description
1 polymer ?
#
loop_
_entity_poly.entity_id
_entity_poly.type
_entity_poly.pdbx_seq_one_letter_code
_entity_poly.pdbx_strand_id
1 'polypeptide(L)'
;MRTALSCLAVVSAITFASPTVDADDGARAAATAFGRALVAGNAQALRPVLPEHGKVHLTLLRLGPDEGSFGARQVEALFRDFLAKGKVSSFDVVRCENDGNRSALAHGAAAIVDRDGRSARIGLHLGFESEGERWVLREVKETDE
;
A
#
# COMPACT_ATOMS: atom_id res chain seq x y z
N MET A 1 -4.06 -56.83 47.16
CA MET A 1 -4.87 -55.83 46.45
C MET A 1 -3.93 -54.78 45.88
N ARG A 2 -3.74 -54.80 44.59
CA ARG A 2 -2.92 -53.81 43.92
C ARG A 2 -3.83 -52.94 43.07
N THR A 3 -3.99 -51.70 43.45
CA THR A 3 -4.71 -50.71 42.67
C THR A 3 -3.73 -50.10 41.67
N ALA A 4 -3.95 -50.38 40.40
CA ALA A 4 -3.25 -49.77 39.31
C ALA A 4 -3.87 -48.39 39.03
N LEU A 5 -3.07 -47.33 39.30
CA LEU A 5 -3.44 -45.99 38.87
C LEU A 5 -3.03 -45.82 37.41
N SER A 6 -4.02 -45.80 36.54
CA SER A 6 -3.82 -45.38 35.15
C SER A 6 -3.79 -43.87 35.08
N CYS A 7 -2.59 -43.33 34.86
CA CYS A 7 -2.43 -41.94 34.45
C CYS A 7 -2.82 -41.78 32.98
N LEU A 8 -3.99 -41.21 32.73
CA LEU A 8 -4.38 -40.74 31.40
C LEU A 8 -3.71 -39.43 31.11
N ALA A 9 -2.65 -39.44 30.31
CA ALA A 9 -2.04 -38.25 29.81
C ALA A 9 -2.92 -37.67 28.69
N VAL A 10 -3.63 -36.60 29.00
CA VAL A 10 -4.34 -35.81 27.97
C VAL A 10 -3.31 -34.95 27.27
N VAL A 11 -2.90 -35.35 26.09
CA VAL A 11 -2.08 -34.52 25.19
C VAL A 11 -3.06 -33.56 24.51
N SER A 12 -3.13 -32.35 25.06
CA SER A 12 -3.79 -31.24 24.39
C SER A 12 -2.93 -30.79 23.19
N ALA A 13 -3.32 -31.21 22.00
CA ALA A 13 -2.73 -30.69 20.78
C ALA A 13 -3.19 -29.22 20.60
N ILE A 14 -2.30 -28.30 20.93
CA ILE A 14 -2.52 -26.88 20.65
C ILE A 14 -2.27 -26.72 19.14
N THR A 15 -3.34 -26.64 18.38
CA THR A 15 -3.27 -26.33 16.95
C THR A 15 -3.06 -24.83 16.82
N PHE A 16 -1.84 -24.43 16.52
CA PHE A 16 -1.57 -23.05 16.11
C PHE A 16 -2.14 -22.85 14.70
N ALA A 17 -3.28 -22.17 14.60
CA ALA A 17 -3.76 -21.68 13.33
C ALA A 17 -2.82 -20.57 12.89
N SER A 18 -2.02 -20.79 11.84
CA SER A 18 -1.27 -19.72 11.18
C SER A 18 -2.28 -18.70 10.63
N PRO A 19 -2.13 -17.40 10.94
CA PRO A 19 -3.02 -16.41 10.35
C PRO A 19 -2.81 -16.44 8.83
N THR A 20 -3.81 -16.85 8.09
CA THR A 20 -3.86 -16.65 6.64
C THR A 20 -4.07 -15.15 6.43
N VAL A 21 -3.02 -14.46 5.96
CA VAL A 21 -3.15 -13.08 5.50
C VAL A 21 -3.99 -13.11 4.24
N ASP A 22 -5.22 -12.63 4.31
CA ASP A 22 -6.06 -12.47 3.14
C ASP A 22 -5.36 -11.56 2.12
N ALA A 23 -5.54 -11.82 0.82
CA ALA A 23 -4.96 -11.01 -0.25
C ALA A 23 -5.36 -9.53 -0.13
N ASP A 24 -6.56 -9.25 0.38
CA ASP A 24 -7.06 -7.91 0.69
C ASP A 24 -6.20 -7.21 1.75
N ASP A 25 -5.77 -7.94 2.78
CA ASP A 25 -4.92 -7.39 3.84
C ASP A 25 -3.52 -7.05 3.32
N GLY A 26 -2.97 -7.85 2.43
CA GLY A 26 -1.68 -7.59 1.79
C GLY A 26 -1.70 -6.34 0.90
N ALA A 27 -2.72 -6.20 0.06
CA ALA A 27 -2.91 -5.03 -0.78
C ALA A 27 -3.20 -3.77 0.05
N ARG A 28 -4.02 -3.89 1.09
CA ARG A 28 -4.29 -2.79 2.02
C ARG A 28 -3.03 -2.36 2.77
N ALA A 29 -2.21 -3.29 3.18
CA ALA A 29 -0.92 -3.01 3.81
C ALA A 29 0.02 -2.26 2.86
N ALA A 30 0.05 -2.65 1.58
CA ALA A 30 0.83 -1.95 0.56
C ALA A 30 0.32 -0.51 0.33
N ALA A 31 -1.00 -0.32 0.26
CA ALA A 31 -1.61 1.00 0.14
C ALA A 31 -1.31 1.88 1.37
N THR A 32 -1.36 1.31 2.56
CA THR A 32 -1.01 1.99 3.80
C THR A 32 0.48 2.39 3.82
N ALA A 33 1.37 1.51 3.38
CA ALA A 33 2.79 1.80 3.26
C ALA A 33 3.07 2.94 2.28
N PHE A 34 2.37 2.95 1.15
CA PHE A 34 2.42 4.05 0.18
C PHE A 34 2.04 5.38 0.84
N GLY A 35 0.91 5.42 1.52
CA GLY A 35 0.43 6.61 2.21
C GLY A 35 1.37 7.09 3.32
N ARG A 36 1.95 6.20 4.09
CA ARG A 36 2.94 6.52 5.12
C ARG A 36 4.19 7.17 4.54
N ALA A 37 4.66 6.67 3.40
CA ALA A 37 5.81 7.26 2.70
C ALA A 37 5.53 8.71 2.29
N LEU A 38 4.34 8.98 1.75
CA LEU A 38 3.92 10.32 1.36
C LEU A 38 3.83 11.27 2.58
N VAL A 39 3.18 10.84 3.64
CA VAL A 39 3.03 11.65 4.87
C VAL A 39 4.38 11.91 5.54
N ALA A 40 5.28 10.94 5.53
CA ALA A 40 6.64 11.11 6.02
C ALA A 40 7.52 12.01 5.13
N GLY A 41 7.06 12.33 3.92
CA GLY A 41 7.85 13.09 2.95
C GLY A 41 9.08 12.33 2.45
N ASN A 42 9.02 11.01 2.45
CA ASN A 42 10.14 10.14 2.12
C ASN A 42 9.83 9.27 0.90
N ALA A 43 10.21 9.75 -0.29
CA ALA A 43 10.00 9.00 -1.52
C ALA A 43 10.76 7.66 -1.57
N GLN A 44 11.89 7.56 -0.87
CA GLN A 44 12.66 6.31 -0.79
C GLN A 44 11.87 5.21 -0.08
N ALA A 45 10.99 5.56 0.84
CA ALA A 45 10.12 4.61 1.54
C ALA A 45 9.05 3.99 0.63
N LEU A 46 8.90 4.44 -0.61
CA LEU A 46 8.06 3.80 -1.63
C LEU A 46 8.66 2.53 -2.22
N ARG A 47 9.96 2.34 -2.11
CA ARG A 47 10.67 1.21 -2.76
C ARG A 47 10.05 -0.16 -2.47
N PRO A 48 9.61 -0.49 -1.25
CA PRO A 48 8.98 -1.79 -0.98
C PRO A 48 7.70 -2.06 -1.77
N VAL A 49 7.00 -1.02 -2.23
CA VAL A 49 5.76 -1.15 -3.01
C VAL A 49 5.96 -0.86 -4.49
N LEU A 50 7.17 -0.52 -4.92
CA LEU A 50 7.49 -0.34 -6.34
C LEU A 50 7.90 -1.67 -6.98
N PRO A 51 7.55 -1.89 -8.27
CA PRO A 51 7.88 -3.12 -8.97
C PRO A 51 9.39 -3.20 -9.27
N GLU A 52 9.94 -4.41 -9.24
CA GLU A 52 11.30 -4.67 -9.74
C GLU A 52 11.33 -4.68 -11.26
N HIS A 53 10.25 -5.14 -11.87
CA HIS A 53 10.13 -5.26 -13.32
C HIS A 53 8.88 -4.56 -13.82
N GLY A 54 8.98 -3.96 -14.99
CA GLY A 54 7.87 -3.24 -15.60
C GLY A 54 7.74 -1.81 -15.10
N LYS A 55 6.60 -1.22 -15.41
CA LYS A 55 6.35 0.20 -15.20
C LYS A 55 5.11 0.43 -14.34
N VAL A 56 5.04 1.62 -13.76
CA VAL A 56 3.87 2.15 -13.06
C VAL A 56 3.22 3.21 -13.94
N HIS A 57 1.92 3.12 -14.15
CA HIS A 57 1.17 4.14 -14.86
C HIS A 57 0.72 5.22 -13.89
N LEU A 58 1.08 6.46 -14.18
CA LEU A 58 0.72 7.62 -13.38
C LEU A 58 -0.23 8.51 -14.17
N THR A 59 -1.29 8.97 -13.51
CA THR A 59 -2.18 10.04 -13.99
C THR A 59 -2.35 11.01 -12.84
N LEU A 60 -1.48 11.99 -12.77
CA LEU A 60 -1.42 12.96 -11.70
C LEU A 60 -1.81 14.34 -12.24
N LEU A 61 -2.52 15.11 -11.44
CA LEU A 61 -2.96 16.46 -11.75
C LEU A 61 -2.34 17.48 -10.80
N ARG A 62 -2.69 17.41 -9.53
CA ARG A 62 -2.19 18.32 -8.47
C ARG A 62 -0.87 17.86 -7.88
N LEU A 63 -0.64 16.56 -7.89
CA LEU A 63 0.63 15.97 -7.47
C LEU A 63 1.75 16.13 -8.51
N GLY A 64 1.45 16.77 -9.61
CA GLY A 64 2.36 17.04 -10.71
C GLY A 64 1.65 16.83 -12.05
N PRO A 65 2.05 17.51 -13.12
CA PRO A 65 1.40 17.38 -14.43
C PRO A 65 1.87 16.12 -15.17
N ASP A 66 2.11 15.04 -14.46
CA ASP A 66 2.74 13.85 -15.01
C ASP A 66 1.69 12.79 -15.37
N GLU A 67 1.68 12.44 -16.63
CA GLU A 67 0.91 11.32 -17.16
C GLU A 67 1.81 10.43 -18.00
N GLY A 68 1.76 9.14 -17.76
CA GLY A 68 2.53 8.16 -18.51
C GLY A 68 2.93 6.94 -17.69
N SER A 69 3.80 6.14 -18.28
CA SER A 69 4.32 4.92 -17.66
C SER A 69 5.80 5.10 -17.33
N PHE A 70 6.14 4.90 -16.08
CA PHE A 70 7.47 5.17 -15.54
C PHE A 70 8.03 3.95 -14.81
N GLY A 71 9.33 3.73 -14.94
CA GLY A 71 10.03 2.74 -14.12
C GLY A 71 10.11 3.14 -12.65
N ALA A 72 10.40 2.18 -11.78
CA ALA A 72 10.41 2.41 -10.33
C ALA A 72 11.29 3.60 -9.89
N ARG A 73 12.47 3.73 -10.45
CA ARG A 73 13.38 4.84 -10.12
C ARG A 73 12.83 6.21 -10.54
N GLN A 74 12.14 6.25 -11.67
CA GLN A 74 11.49 7.47 -12.16
C GLN A 74 10.29 7.84 -11.28
N VAL A 75 9.50 6.87 -10.86
CA VAL A 75 8.39 7.07 -9.93
C VAL A 75 8.90 7.64 -8.60
N GLU A 76 9.95 7.05 -8.04
CA GLU A 76 10.59 7.57 -6.82
C GLU A 76 11.06 9.02 -7.00
N ALA A 77 11.70 9.33 -8.12
CA ALA A 77 12.18 10.70 -8.42
C ALA A 77 11.02 11.69 -8.57
N LEU A 78 9.93 11.32 -9.24
CA LEU A 78 8.75 12.16 -9.40
C LEU A 78 8.09 12.47 -8.05
N PHE A 79 7.94 11.49 -7.19
CA PHE A 79 7.41 11.71 -5.84
C PHE A 79 8.37 12.50 -4.95
N ARG A 80 9.67 12.32 -5.11
CA ARG A 80 10.66 13.13 -4.42
C ARG A 80 10.53 14.61 -4.78
N ASP A 81 10.38 14.91 -6.06
CA ASP A 81 10.18 16.29 -6.54
C ASP A 81 8.87 16.88 -6.03
N PHE A 82 7.81 16.10 -6.08
CA PHE A 82 6.53 16.50 -5.51
C PHE A 82 6.63 16.81 -4.01
N LEU A 83 7.21 15.90 -3.23
CA LEU A 83 7.35 16.07 -1.77
C LEU A 83 8.31 17.20 -1.38
N ALA A 84 9.21 17.63 -2.28
CA ALA A 84 10.04 18.81 -2.10
C ALA A 84 9.25 20.12 -2.29
N LYS A 85 8.14 20.08 -3.04
CA LYS A 85 7.32 21.26 -3.37
C LYS A 85 6.07 21.39 -2.50
N GLY A 86 5.63 20.31 -1.91
CA GLY A 86 4.42 20.27 -1.11
C GLY A 86 4.51 19.23 0.00
N LYS A 87 3.47 19.14 0.78
CA LYS A 87 3.37 18.21 1.91
C LYS A 87 2.06 17.44 1.83
N VAL A 88 2.13 16.15 2.07
CA VAL A 88 0.95 15.32 2.34
C VAL A 88 0.75 15.29 3.84
N SER A 89 -0.29 15.93 4.33
CA SER A 89 -0.56 16.03 5.75
C SER A 89 -1.29 14.82 6.31
N SER A 90 -2.08 14.15 5.48
CA SER A 90 -2.77 12.92 5.84
C SER A 90 -3.02 12.03 4.64
N PHE A 91 -3.14 10.74 4.89
CA PHE A 91 -3.53 9.75 3.90
C PHE A 91 -4.31 8.63 4.59
N ASP A 92 -5.50 8.33 4.09
CA ASP A 92 -6.35 7.26 4.60
C ASP A 92 -6.75 6.32 3.47
N VAL A 93 -6.64 5.03 3.72
CA VAL A 93 -7.17 4.00 2.82
C VAL A 93 -8.66 3.87 3.10
N VAL A 94 -9.48 4.37 2.18
CA VAL A 94 -10.94 4.38 2.32
C VAL A 94 -11.53 3.02 1.98
N ARG A 95 -11.02 2.40 0.92
CA ARG A 95 -11.50 1.12 0.41
C ARG A 95 -10.38 0.36 -0.28
N CYS A 96 -10.38 -0.95 -0.12
CA CYS A 96 -9.49 -1.83 -0.85
C CYS A 96 -10.29 -3.02 -1.38
N GLU A 97 -10.24 -3.25 -2.67
CA GLU A 97 -10.95 -4.34 -3.35
C GLU A 97 -9.94 -5.23 -4.06
N ASN A 98 -10.09 -6.52 -3.88
CA ASN A 98 -9.30 -7.50 -4.60
C ASN A 98 -10.05 -7.88 -5.89
N ASP A 99 -9.39 -7.72 -7.03
CA ASP A 99 -9.91 -8.12 -8.33
C ASP A 99 -9.25 -9.44 -8.76
N GLY A 100 -9.63 -10.51 -8.08
CA GLY A 100 -9.01 -11.82 -8.24
C GLY A 100 -7.73 -11.98 -7.43
N ASN A 101 -6.94 -13.06 -7.71
CA ASN A 101 -5.82 -13.46 -6.88
C ASN A 101 -4.54 -12.62 -7.10
N ARG A 102 -4.50 -11.77 -8.11
CA ARG A 102 -3.27 -11.11 -8.55
C ARG A 102 -3.34 -9.60 -8.65
N SER A 103 -4.51 -9.02 -8.61
CA SER A 103 -4.69 -7.58 -8.69
C SER A 103 -5.62 -7.05 -7.62
N ALA A 104 -5.37 -5.85 -7.18
CA ALA A 104 -6.19 -5.17 -6.19
C ALA A 104 -6.24 -3.68 -6.51
N LEU A 105 -7.34 -3.05 -6.14
CA LEU A 105 -7.55 -1.62 -6.27
C LEU A 105 -7.82 -1.03 -4.89
N ALA A 106 -7.00 -0.07 -4.50
CA ALA A 106 -7.21 0.69 -3.27
C ALA A 106 -7.63 2.12 -3.60
N HIS A 107 -8.53 2.66 -2.81
CA HIS A 107 -8.93 4.04 -2.86
C HIS A 107 -8.42 4.75 -1.61
N GLY A 108 -7.60 5.76 -1.80
CA GLY A 108 -7.08 6.59 -0.73
C GLY A 108 -7.62 8.02 -0.80
N ALA A 109 -7.72 8.65 0.34
CA ALA A 109 -7.99 10.07 0.47
C ALA A 109 -6.77 10.75 1.08
N ALA A 110 -6.25 11.75 0.41
CA ALA A 110 -5.08 12.50 0.86
C ALA A 110 -5.41 13.98 1.05
N ALA A 111 -4.83 14.58 2.07
CA ALA A 111 -4.80 16.01 2.24
C ALA A 111 -3.40 16.51 1.88
N ILE A 112 -3.34 17.45 0.95
CA ILE A 112 -2.08 18.06 0.51
C ILE A 112 -2.04 19.53 0.90
N VAL A 113 -0.86 20.00 1.22
CA VAL A 113 -0.59 21.42 1.52
C VAL A 113 0.51 21.90 0.59
N ASP A 114 0.25 22.93 -0.17
CA ASP A 114 1.24 23.54 -1.04
C ASP A 114 2.20 24.48 -0.27
N ARG A 115 3.17 25.05 -0.97
CA ARG A 115 4.14 25.98 -0.37
C ARG A 115 3.51 27.26 0.18
N ASP A 116 2.37 27.66 -0.36
CA ASP A 116 1.63 28.84 0.08
C ASP A 116 0.71 28.54 1.27
N GLY A 117 0.72 27.30 1.79
CA GLY A 117 -0.10 26.89 2.89
C GLY A 117 -1.54 26.57 2.50
N ARG A 118 -1.84 26.45 1.22
CA ARG A 118 -3.17 26.08 0.74
C ARG A 118 -3.37 24.58 0.85
N SER A 119 -4.47 24.19 1.45
CA SER A 119 -4.85 22.78 1.60
C SER A 119 -5.84 22.36 0.51
N ALA A 120 -5.66 21.16 0.00
CA ALA A 120 -6.62 20.51 -0.90
C ALA A 120 -6.77 19.05 -0.52
N ARG A 121 -7.96 18.49 -0.75
CA ARG A 121 -8.20 17.05 -0.65
C ARG A 121 -8.21 16.45 -2.03
N ILE A 122 -7.59 15.31 -2.16
CA ILE A 122 -7.56 14.55 -3.41
C ILE A 122 -7.88 13.09 -3.13
N GLY A 123 -8.50 12.45 -4.11
CA GLY A 123 -8.61 10.99 -4.13
C GLY A 123 -7.43 10.39 -4.89
N LEU A 124 -6.99 9.22 -4.46
CA LEU A 124 -5.98 8.44 -5.15
C LEU A 124 -6.48 7.02 -5.36
N HIS A 125 -6.53 6.59 -6.61
CA HIS A 125 -6.73 5.20 -6.98
C HIS A 125 -5.37 4.54 -7.15
N LEU A 126 -5.12 3.50 -6.37
CA LEU A 126 -3.87 2.75 -6.38
C LEU A 126 -4.15 1.35 -6.91
N GLY A 127 -3.64 1.04 -8.08
CA GLY A 127 -3.69 -0.30 -8.65
C GLY A 127 -2.46 -1.09 -8.23
N PHE A 128 -2.67 -2.27 -7.66
CA PHE A 128 -1.62 -3.18 -7.23
C PHE A 128 -1.69 -4.49 -8.00
N GLU A 129 -0.56 -5.10 -8.18
CA GLU A 129 -0.42 -6.44 -8.73
C GLU A 129 0.47 -7.28 -7.82
N SER A 130 0.15 -8.55 -7.70
CA SER A 130 0.97 -9.51 -6.95
C SER A 130 2.21 -9.87 -7.76
N GLU A 131 3.39 -9.63 -7.20
CA GLU A 131 4.69 -10.02 -7.73
C GLU A 131 5.37 -10.93 -6.70
N GLY A 132 5.24 -12.25 -6.89
CA GLY A 132 5.60 -13.21 -5.88
C GLY A 132 4.72 -13.07 -4.63
N GLU A 133 5.34 -12.87 -3.47
CA GLU A 133 4.64 -12.62 -2.19
C GLU A 133 4.39 -11.14 -1.91
N ARG A 134 4.83 -10.27 -2.82
CA ARG A 134 4.72 -8.81 -2.68
C ARG A 134 3.56 -8.27 -3.49
N TRP A 135 2.91 -7.24 -2.95
CA TRP A 135 2.01 -6.38 -3.70
C TRP A 135 2.77 -5.14 -4.17
N VAL A 136 2.81 -4.95 -5.47
CA VAL A 136 3.54 -3.84 -6.10
C VAL A 136 2.59 -2.92 -6.84
N LEU A 137 2.92 -1.64 -6.80
CA LEU A 137 2.15 -0.59 -7.44
C LEU A 137 2.26 -0.68 -8.96
N ARG A 138 1.13 -0.63 -9.67
CA ARG A 138 1.07 -0.59 -11.14
C ARG A 138 0.40 0.66 -11.68
N GLU A 139 -0.45 1.28 -10.87
CA GLU A 139 -1.15 2.49 -11.26
C GLU A 139 -1.34 3.42 -10.07
N VAL A 140 -1.15 4.71 -10.33
CA VAL A 140 -1.59 5.78 -9.42
C VAL A 140 -2.40 6.77 -10.24
N LYS A 141 -3.66 6.92 -9.93
CA LYS A 141 -4.55 7.86 -10.58
C LYS A 141 -5.13 8.83 -9.56
N GLU A 142 -4.87 10.11 -9.78
CA GLU A 142 -5.50 11.16 -9.01
C GLU A 142 -6.92 11.38 -9.48
N THR A 143 -7.85 11.51 -8.53
CA THR A 143 -9.25 11.78 -8.78
C THR A 143 -9.68 13.01 -7.98
N ASP A 144 -10.64 13.74 -8.50
CA ASP A 144 -11.33 14.77 -7.72
C ASP A 144 -12.21 14.10 -6.67
N GLU A 145 -12.17 14.59 -5.44
CA GLU A 145 -13.15 14.22 -4.41
C GLU A 145 -14.45 14.99 -4.61
#